data_9a346d5aff09b7f4ea4cba82b1916e20
#
_entry.id   9a346d5aff09b7f4ea4cba82b1916e20
#
_cell.length_a   1.000
_cell.length_b   1.000
_cell.length_c   1.000
_cell.angle_alpha   90.00
_cell.angle_beta   90.00
_cell.angle_gamma   90.00
#
_symmetry.space_group_name_H-M   'P 1'
#
loop_
_entity.id
_entity.type
_entity.pdbx_description
1 polymer ?
#
loop_
_entity_poly.entity_id
_entity_poly.type
_entity_poly.pdbx_seq_one_letter_code
_entity_poly.pdbx_strand_id
1 'polypeptide(L)'
;MNLEGKHIIIDAFECDIVFLNNKIHLELLLIQVAKDLGMQVLFTYFYPFHPQGVTGVMVLATSHISIHTWPEEGYAAMDIYTCGNQDPIDQVEALLKGISSKMAIIYHIFRGTTKSSYSQKHLWTRDSTSISREEDSDKSHFENEGDIIGLKEILNGHHHMILNKNSQFQNIQVVETSDLRMYLNGQLQFSSLDEQIYHEAIVHPVFTLASSHENILILGGGDGLALREVLKYPDVKHITLVDLDPLVLDAAKYIPNMAYLNQYSLHDSRVSIHSEDAVTFLASNHFPYDVIIVDLPDPTSRIISDLYTIEFYSLLARSLTDDGIFVSQANSLDQTPIVFWSIGKTIESSGFQTLNYHIIVPSFGDWGFHIGARKPIVWGGKQVQVPNQSLPSNLQNLAHFHNRTLVEKNSAIVNSKKNSILHTILKKESIYYRTKK
;
A
#
# COMPACT_ATOMS: atom_id res chain seq x y z
N MET A 1 -32.72 10.08 -17.61
CA MET A 1 -31.42 10.44 -18.20
C MET A 1 -30.37 9.62 -17.47
N ASN A 2 -29.56 8.89 -18.18
CA ASN A 2 -28.40 8.23 -17.56
C ASN A 2 -27.37 9.33 -17.30
N LEU A 3 -26.98 9.52 -16.03
CA LEU A 3 -26.00 10.53 -15.62
C LEU A 3 -24.56 9.98 -15.69
N GLU A 4 -24.39 8.72 -16.11
CA GLU A 4 -23.06 8.11 -16.20
C GLU A 4 -22.27 8.73 -17.34
N GLY A 5 -21.11 9.30 -17.00
CA GLY A 5 -20.13 9.81 -17.93
C GLY A 5 -18.87 8.96 -17.91
N LYS A 6 -18.27 8.78 -19.10
CA LYS A 6 -16.98 8.14 -19.27
C LYS A 6 -15.94 9.21 -19.61
N HIS A 7 -14.83 9.21 -18.92
CA HIS A 7 -13.74 10.15 -19.12
C HIS A 7 -12.44 9.42 -19.33
N ILE A 8 -11.86 9.56 -20.50
CA ILE A 8 -10.54 9.01 -20.84
C ILE A 8 -9.53 10.15 -20.72
N ILE A 9 -8.49 9.95 -19.93
CA ILE A 9 -7.32 10.84 -19.86
C ILE A 9 -6.14 10.08 -20.42
N ILE A 10 -5.35 10.72 -21.30
CA ILE A 10 -4.28 10.09 -22.05
C ILE A 10 -3.02 10.91 -21.93
N ASP A 11 -1.95 10.30 -21.45
CA ASP A 11 -0.59 10.79 -21.52
C ASP A 11 0.15 10.01 -22.61
N ALA A 12 0.42 10.62 -23.75
CA ALA A 12 1.07 10.00 -24.91
C ALA A 12 2.52 10.44 -25.02
N PHE A 13 3.44 9.49 -25.20
CA PHE A 13 4.89 9.69 -25.21
C PHE A 13 5.51 9.19 -26.51
N GLU A 14 6.74 9.69 -26.79
CA GLU A 14 7.50 9.41 -28.01
C GLU A 14 6.66 9.60 -29.28
N CYS A 15 5.89 10.69 -29.29
CA CYS A 15 5.06 11.10 -30.42
C CYS A 15 5.91 11.77 -31.52
N ASP A 16 5.41 11.73 -32.74
CA ASP A 16 6.08 12.41 -33.86
C ASP A 16 5.93 13.95 -33.76
N ILE A 17 7.03 14.65 -33.71
CA ILE A 17 7.14 16.12 -33.56
C ILE A 17 6.35 16.84 -34.66
N VAL A 18 6.40 16.32 -35.90
CA VAL A 18 5.72 16.93 -37.06
C VAL A 18 4.20 16.89 -36.87
N PHE A 19 3.67 15.77 -36.41
CA PHE A 19 2.23 15.64 -36.13
C PHE A 19 1.81 16.49 -34.95
N LEU A 20 2.60 16.50 -33.86
CA LEU A 20 2.27 17.29 -32.67
C LEU A 20 2.27 18.82 -32.91
N ASN A 21 3.02 19.29 -33.90
CA ASN A 21 3.07 20.72 -34.25
C ASN A 21 2.12 21.10 -35.41
N ASN A 22 1.36 20.15 -35.93
CA ASN A 22 0.47 20.39 -37.06
C ASN A 22 -0.99 20.59 -36.60
N LYS A 23 -1.40 21.85 -36.41
CA LYS A 23 -2.74 22.24 -36.00
C LYS A 23 -3.83 21.57 -36.86
N ILE A 24 -3.70 21.61 -38.20
CA ILE A 24 -4.72 21.06 -39.11
C ILE A 24 -4.84 19.58 -39.00
N HIS A 25 -3.71 18.87 -38.89
CA HIS A 25 -3.68 17.42 -38.68
C HIS A 25 -4.40 17.02 -37.37
N LEU A 26 -4.08 17.69 -36.25
CA LEU A 26 -4.66 17.42 -34.94
C LEU A 26 -6.18 17.70 -34.92
N GLU A 27 -6.61 18.78 -35.54
CA GLU A 27 -8.04 19.12 -35.65
C GLU A 27 -8.80 18.06 -36.45
N LEU A 28 -8.30 17.63 -37.61
CA LEU A 28 -8.92 16.61 -38.43
C LEU A 28 -8.95 15.25 -37.74
N LEU A 29 -7.88 14.89 -37.05
CA LEU A 29 -7.79 13.66 -36.27
C LEU A 29 -8.88 13.61 -35.19
N LEU A 30 -9.02 14.68 -34.39
CA LEU A 30 -10.03 14.71 -33.33
C LEU A 30 -11.47 14.78 -33.89
N ILE A 31 -11.68 15.46 -35.02
CA ILE A 31 -12.99 15.42 -35.72
C ILE A 31 -13.33 14.00 -36.16
N GLN A 32 -12.36 13.23 -36.65
CA GLN A 32 -12.60 11.84 -37.06
C GLN A 32 -12.94 10.96 -35.85
N VAL A 33 -12.19 11.09 -34.76
CA VAL A 33 -12.48 10.39 -33.48
C VAL A 33 -13.89 10.72 -32.96
N ALA A 34 -14.31 11.98 -32.97
CA ALA A 34 -15.66 12.37 -32.57
C ALA A 34 -16.74 11.74 -33.46
N LYS A 35 -16.51 11.69 -34.77
CA LYS A 35 -17.44 11.04 -35.74
C LYS A 35 -17.56 9.54 -35.51
N ASP A 36 -16.43 8.85 -35.30
CA ASP A 36 -16.40 7.40 -35.07
C ASP A 36 -17.08 7.02 -33.75
N LEU A 37 -17.07 7.94 -32.76
CA LEU A 37 -17.85 7.85 -31.53
C LEU A 37 -19.31 8.31 -31.68
N GLY A 38 -19.77 8.62 -32.92
CA GLY A 38 -21.14 9.08 -33.16
C GLY A 38 -21.49 10.41 -32.50
N MET A 39 -20.49 11.25 -32.19
CA MET A 39 -20.69 12.51 -31.48
C MET A 39 -20.86 13.69 -32.43
N GLN A 40 -21.81 14.58 -32.13
CA GLN A 40 -22.02 15.78 -32.88
C GLN A 40 -21.04 16.87 -32.42
N VAL A 41 -20.17 17.31 -33.33
CA VAL A 41 -19.26 18.46 -33.10
C VAL A 41 -20.05 19.76 -33.19
N LEU A 42 -19.98 20.58 -32.14
CA LEU A 42 -20.62 21.91 -32.09
C LEU A 42 -19.60 23.00 -32.40
N PHE A 43 -18.39 22.89 -31.87
CA PHE A 43 -17.36 23.92 -32.00
C PHE A 43 -15.98 23.31 -31.83
N THR A 44 -14.99 23.81 -32.60
CA THR A 44 -13.57 23.50 -32.45
C THR A 44 -12.75 24.74 -32.32
N TYR A 45 -11.75 24.70 -31.45
CA TYR A 45 -10.77 25.78 -31.34
C TYR A 45 -9.40 25.20 -31.11
N PHE A 46 -8.43 25.54 -32.00
CA PHE A 46 -7.04 25.07 -31.91
C PHE A 46 -6.12 26.30 -32.02
N TYR A 47 -5.25 26.47 -31.04
CA TYR A 47 -4.28 27.53 -30.95
C TYR A 47 -2.85 26.96 -31.09
N PRO A 48 -2.11 27.36 -32.14
CA PRO A 48 -0.69 27.00 -32.27
C PRO A 48 0.16 27.97 -31.47
N PHE A 49 1.11 27.47 -30.71
CA PHE A 49 2.08 28.28 -29.98
C PHE A 49 3.33 28.56 -30.81
N HIS A 50 4.08 29.60 -30.44
CA HIS A 50 5.40 29.90 -30.94
C HIS A 50 6.43 29.68 -29.85
N PRO A 51 7.55 28.94 -30.11
CA PRO A 51 7.97 28.45 -31.44
C PRO A 51 7.22 27.19 -31.89
N GLN A 52 6.55 26.43 -31.00
CA GLN A 52 5.89 25.18 -31.34
C GLN A 52 4.87 24.76 -30.27
N GLY A 53 4.05 23.75 -30.60
CA GLY A 53 2.99 23.20 -29.74
C GLY A 53 1.61 23.69 -30.16
N VAL A 54 0.60 22.89 -29.81
CA VAL A 54 -0.81 23.20 -30.10
C VAL A 54 -1.66 22.89 -28.88
N THR A 55 -2.56 23.80 -28.55
CA THR A 55 -3.67 23.53 -27.64
C THR A 55 -4.95 23.48 -28.42
N GLY A 56 -5.74 22.43 -28.28
CA GLY A 56 -7.02 22.26 -28.94
C GLY A 56 -8.13 21.86 -27.99
N VAL A 57 -9.32 22.40 -28.22
CA VAL A 57 -10.55 21.96 -27.55
C VAL A 57 -11.67 21.79 -28.57
N MET A 58 -12.43 20.72 -28.41
CA MET A 58 -13.60 20.44 -29.19
C MET A 58 -14.80 20.28 -28.26
N VAL A 59 -15.81 21.14 -28.49
CA VAL A 59 -17.09 21.05 -27.77
C VAL A 59 -18.06 20.20 -28.58
N LEU A 60 -18.61 19.19 -27.94
CA LEU A 60 -19.57 18.25 -28.49
C LEU A 60 -20.94 18.46 -27.84
N ALA A 61 -22.01 17.90 -28.40
CA ALA A 61 -23.38 18.15 -27.92
C ALA A 61 -23.59 17.79 -26.43
N THR A 62 -22.91 16.77 -25.93
CA THR A 62 -22.97 16.32 -24.52
C THR A 62 -21.61 16.01 -23.92
N SER A 63 -20.52 16.49 -24.56
CA SER A 63 -19.18 15.98 -24.33
C SER A 63 -18.11 17.00 -24.70
N HIS A 64 -16.85 16.66 -24.53
CA HIS A 64 -15.73 17.43 -25.05
C HIS A 64 -14.51 16.53 -25.30
N ILE A 65 -13.60 17.02 -26.14
CA ILE A 65 -12.26 16.45 -26.34
C ILE A 65 -11.27 17.59 -26.24
N SER A 66 -10.15 17.40 -25.52
CA SER A 66 -9.04 18.35 -25.51
C SER A 66 -7.71 17.71 -25.83
N ILE A 67 -6.76 18.52 -26.31
CA ILE A 67 -5.39 18.13 -26.58
C ILE A 67 -4.43 19.28 -26.27
N HIS A 68 -3.31 18.95 -25.63
CA HIS A 68 -2.17 19.83 -25.44
C HIS A 68 -0.92 19.10 -25.91
N THR A 69 -0.07 19.75 -26.70
CA THR A 69 1.13 19.12 -27.24
C THR A 69 2.40 19.86 -26.89
N TRP A 70 3.45 19.10 -26.59
CA TRP A 70 4.82 19.56 -26.37
C TRP A 70 5.74 18.82 -27.37
N PRO A 71 5.86 19.35 -28.62
CA PRO A 71 6.64 18.70 -29.66
C PRO A 71 8.10 18.44 -29.26
N GLU A 72 8.71 19.37 -28.48
CA GLU A 72 10.09 19.28 -27.98
C GLU A 72 10.32 18.07 -27.09
N GLU A 73 9.29 17.62 -26.37
CA GLU A 73 9.34 16.45 -25.47
C GLU A 73 8.74 15.19 -26.13
N GLY A 74 8.22 15.31 -27.37
CA GLY A 74 7.46 14.23 -28.00
C GLY A 74 6.23 13.81 -27.19
N TYR A 75 5.61 14.75 -26.44
CA TYR A 75 4.53 14.48 -25.49
C TYR A 75 3.23 15.17 -25.88
N ALA A 76 2.11 14.46 -25.65
CA ALA A 76 0.77 15.04 -25.75
C ALA A 76 -0.11 14.58 -24.58
N ALA A 77 -0.81 15.54 -23.96
CA ALA A 77 -1.85 15.31 -22.98
C ALA A 77 -3.22 15.48 -23.64
N MET A 78 -4.10 14.48 -23.48
CA MET A 78 -5.43 14.49 -24.11
C MET A 78 -6.49 14.01 -23.13
N ASP A 79 -7.71 14.49 -23.31
CA ASP A 79 -8.87 13.94 -22.62
C ASP A 79 -10.10 13.85 -23.54
N ILE A 80 -10.93 12.83 -23.28
CA ILE A 80 -12.21 12.62 -23.96
C ILE A 80 -13.25 12.36 -22.88
N TYR A 81 -14.22 13.27 -22.74
CA TYR A 81 -15.36 13.07 -21.86
C TYR A 81 -16.64 12.86 -22.66
N THR A 82 -17.43 11.84 -22.31
CA THR A 82 -18.72 11.55 -22.94
C THR A 82 -19.77 11.03 -21.95
N CYS A 83 -21.02 11.47 -22.16
CA CYS A 83 -22.21 10.87 -21.54
C CYS A 83 -22.96 9.94 -22.52
N GLY A 84 -22.33 9.58 -23.66
CA GLY A 84 -22.92 8.75 -24.70
C GLY A 84 -22.86 7.26 -24.39
N ASN A 85 -23.55 6.46 -25.22
CA ASN A 85 -23.61 5.00 -25.07
C ASN A 85 -22.32 4.30 -25.54
N GLN A 86 -21.53 4.92 -26.42
CA GLN A 86 -20.28 4.37 -26.90
C GLN A 86 -19.16 4.58 -25.88
N ASP A 87 -18.19 3.67 -25.87
CA ASP A 87 -17.04 3.80 -25.00
C ASP A 87 -15.90 4.50 -25.73
N PRO A 88 -15.42 5.67 -25.25
CA PRO A 88 -14.34 6.40 -25.93
C PRO A 88 -13.01 5.63 -25.93
N ILE A 89 -12.84 4.60 -25.10
CA ILE A 89 -11.64 3.74 -25.09
C ILE A 89 -11.43 3.08 -26.46
N ASP A 90 -12.50 2.78 -27.20
CA ASP A 90 -12.44 2.12 -28.51
C ASP A 90 -11.74 2.96 -29.58
N GLN A 91 -11.63 4.29 -29.39
CA GLN A 91 -10.99 5.20 -30.33
C GLN A 91 -9.59 5.65 -29.89
N VAL A 92 -9.15 5.29 -28.70
CA VAL A 92 -7.83 5.70 -28.17
C VAL A 92 -6.69 5.20 -29.04
N GLU A 93 -6.75 3.97 -29.53
CA GLU A 93 -5.70 3.41 -30.38
C GLU A 93 -5.56 4.17 -31.71
N ALA A 94 -6.69 4.52 -32.34
CA ALA A 94 -6.71 5.31 -33.56
C ALA A 94 -6.10 6.70 -33.34
N LEU A 95 -6.41 7.33 -32.20
CA LEU A 95 -5.87 8.61 -31.78
C LEU A 95 -4.34 8.56 -31.59
N LEU A 96 -3.85 7.57 -30.83
CA LEU A 96 -2.42 7.37 -30.57
C LEU A 96 -1.62 7.06 -31.85
N LYS A 97 -2.18 6.28 -32.76
CA LYS A 97 -1.59 6.02 -34.08
C LYS A 97 -1.56 7.31 -34.92
N GLY A 98 -2.59 8.14 -34.84
CA GLY A 98 -2.69 9.41 -35.57
C GLY A 98 -1.63 10.43 -35.20
N ILE A 99 -1.14 10.43 -33.96
CA ILE A 99 -0.02 11.26 -33.51
C ILE A 99 1.33 10.52 -33.49
N SER A 100 1.36 9.32 -34.03
CA SER A 100 2.53 8.44 -34.07
C SER A 100 3.18 8.20 -32.69
N SER A 101 2.38 8.13 -31.63
CA SER A 101 2.88 7.75 -30.31
C SER A 101 3.46 6.36 -30.31
N LYS A 102 4.49 6.11 -29.48
CA LYS A 102 5.03 4.76 -29.25
C LYS A 102 4.52 4.15 -27.96
N MET A 103 4.19 4.98 -26.97
CA MET A 103 3.71 4.56 -25.66
C MET A 103 2.70 5.56 -25.11
N ALA A 104 1.68 5.07 -24.40
CA ALA A 104 0.73 5.93 -23.71
C ALA A 104 0.27 5.32 -22.39
N ILE A 105 -0.02 6.18 -21.42
CA ILE A 105 -0.75 5.87 -20.19
C ILE A 105 -2.17 6.40 -20.38
N ILE A 106 -3.17 5.54 -20.16
CA ILE A 106 -4.58 5.85 -20.38
C ILE A 106 -5.32 5.60 -19.07
N TYR A 107 -6.06 6.60 -18.59
CA TYR A 107 -6.94 6.49 -17.45
C TYR A 107 -8.39 6.52 -17.93
N HIS A 108 -9.15 5.46 -17.66
CA HIS A 108 -10.57 5.37 -17.95
C HIS A 108 -11.37 5.57 -16.68
N ILE A 109 -12.04 6.69 -16.55
CA ILE A 109 -12.75 7.15 -15.35
C ILE A 109 -14.25 7.14 -15.61
N PHE A 110 -15.01 6.47 -14.75
CA PHE A 110 -16.47 6.46 -14.77
C PHE A 110 -16.99 7.49 -13.76
N ARG A 111 -17.88 8.39 -14.21
CA ARG A 111 -18.38 9.54 -13.44
C ARG A 111 -19.90 9.59 -13.44
N GLY A 112 -20.49 10.36 -12.51
CA GLY A 112 -21.92 10.66 -12.50
C GLY A 112 -22.80 9.66 -11.76
N THR A 113 -22.24 8.66 -11.08
CA THR A 113 -22.99 7.75 -10.22
C THR A 113 -22.61 7.94 -8.76
N THR A 114 -23.59 7.89 -7.87
CA THR A 114 -23.35 7.90 -6.41
C THR A 114 -22.87 6.56 -5.87
N LYS A 115 -22.88 5.50 -6.70
CA LYS A 115 -22.62 4.13 -6.27
C LYS A 115 -21.24 3.58 -6.65
N SER A 116 -20.55 4.14 -7.64
CA SER A 116 -19.17 3.76 -7.97
C SER A 116 -18.54 4.73 -8.97
N SER A 117 -17.63 5.59 -8.53
CA SER A 117 -16.59 6.12 -9.41
C SER A 117 -15.43 5.12 -9.34
N TYR A 118 -15.05 4.51 -10.44
CA TYR A 118 -13.83 3.72 -10.53
C TYR A 118 -13.02 4.18 -11.74
N SER A 119 -11.71 4.06 -11.66
CA SER A 119 -10.80 4.35 -12.76
C SER A 119 -10.02 3.09 -13.11
N GLN A 120 -9.81 2.87 -14.40
CA GLN A 120 -8.93 1.82 -14.91
C GLN A 120 -7.73 2.51 -15.56
N LYS A 121 -6.53 2.00 -15.29
CA LYS A 121 -5.31 2.44 -15.95
C LYS A 121 -4.92 1.42 -17.01
N HIS A 122 -4.59 1.89 -18.20
CA HIS A 122 -4.14 1.07 -19.31
C HIS A 122 -2.77 1.57 -19.79
N LEU A 123 -1.89 0.65 -20.13
CA LEU A 123 -0.65 0.93 -20.84
C LEU A 123 -0.82 0.50 -22.30
N TRP A 124 -0.48 1.39 -23.21
CA TRP A 124 -0.46 1.09 -24.64
C TRP A 124 0.94 1.26 -25.20
N THR A 125 1.39 0.30 -26.04
CA THR A 125 2.64 0.41 -26.80
C THR A 125 2.36 0.06 -28.25
N ARG A 126 3.06 0.69 -29.19
CA ARG A 126 2.82 0.54 -30.64
C ARG A 126 2.99 -0.90 -31.14
N ASP A 127 3.87 -1.66 -30.50
CA ASP A 127 4.21 -3.04 -30.88
C ASP A 127 3.24 -4.09 -30.30
N SER A 128 2.36 -3.70 -29.38
CA SER A 128 1.30 -4.55 -28.86
C SER A 128 0.04 -4.38 -29.71
N THR A 129 -0.46 -5.47 -30.29
CA THR A 129 -1.65 -5.49 -31.16
C THR A 129 -2.99 -5.28 -30.43
N SER A 130 -2.96 -4.93 -29.17
CA SER A 130 -4.16 -4.62 -28.36
C SER A 130 -3.76 -3.63 -27.26
N ILE A 131 -4.68 -2.73 -26.91
CA ILE A 131 -4.65 -2.04 -25.62
C ILE A 131 -4.69 -3.17 -24.59
N SER A 132 -3.53 -3.52 -24.04
CA SER A 132 -3.51 -4.45 -22.92
C SER A 132 -4.32 -3.77 -21.83
N ARG A 133 -5.50 -4.31 -21.51
CA ARG A 133 -5.97 -4.17 -20.14
C ARG A 133 -4.79 -4.69 -19.33
N GLU A 134 -4.17 -3.84 -18.52
CA GLU A 134 -3.63 -4.37 -17.30
C GLU A 134 -4.88 -4.97 -16.64
N GLU A 135 -5.17 -6.24 -16.92
CA GLU A 135 -5.90 -7.08 -16.00
C GLU A 135 -5.19 -6.81 -14.72
N ASP A 136 -5.90 -6.35 -13.71
CA ASP A 136 -5.40 -6.09 -12.38
C ASP A 136 -4.19 -7.00 -12.09
N SER A 137 -3.07 -6.75 -12.75
CA SER A 137 -1.78 -7.17 -12.29
C SER A 137 -1.59 -6.24 -11.12
N ASP A 138 -2.09 -6.68 -10.04
CA ASP A 138 -2.09 -6.39 -8.61
C ASP A 138 -0.93 -5.47 -8.13
N LYS A 139 -0.58 -4.46 -8.93
CA LYS A 139 0.40 -3.40 -8.64
C LYS A 139 -0.23 -2.05 -8.35
N SER A 140 -1.57 -1.98 -8.25
CA SER A 140 -2.17 -0.81 -7.63
C SER A 140 -1.99 -0.93 -6.12
N HIS A 141 -0.77 -0.69 -5.64
CA HIS A 141 -0.56 -0.37 -4.24
C HIS A 141 -1.47 0.81 -3.94
N PHE A 142 -2.37 0.64 -2.99
CA PHE A 142 -3.08 1.77 -2.41
C PHE A 142 -2.02 2.58 -1.67
N GLU A 143 -1.62 3.70 -2.24
CA GLU A 143 -0.66 4.61 -1.62
C GLU A 143 -1.39 5.45 -0.57
N ASN A 144 -0.87 5.48 0.65
CA ASN A 144 -1.31 6.45 1.64
C ASN A 144 -0.85 7.84 1.17
N GLU A 145 -1.77 8.62 0.56
CA GLU A 145 -1.43 9.96 0.05
C GLU A 145 -0.86 10.88 1.12
N GLY A 146 -1.24 10.68 2.40
CA GLY A 146 -0.68 11.43 3.51
C GLY A 146 0.83 11.25 3.65
N ASP A 147 1.30 10.02 3.55
CA ASP A 147 2.74 9.71 3.60
C ASP A 147 3.47 10.26 2.38
N ILE A 148 2.87 10.16 1.19
CA ILE A 148 3.45 10.69 -0.05
C ILE A 148 3.55 12.22 -0.01
N ILE A 149 2.51 12.90 0.49
CA ILE A 149 2.51 14.36 0.65
C ILE A 149 3.58 14.75 1.68
N GLY A 150 3.61 14.08 2.84
CA GLY A 150 4.61 14.32 3.89
C GLY A 150 6.04 14.09 3.38
N LEU A 151 6.27 13.02 2.61
CA LEU A 151 7.57 12.75 1.99
C LEU A 151 7.93 13.85 0.97
N LYS A 152 7.00 14.29 0.11
CA LYS A 152 7.24 15.39 -0.83
C LYS A 152 7.59 16.69 -0.11
N GLU A 153 6.91 17.02 0.99
CA GLU A 153 7.24 18.20 1.81
C GLU A 153 8.64 18.11 2.39
N ILE A 154 9.03 16.93 2.91
CA ILE A 154 10.39 16.68 3.39
C ILE A 154 11.40 16.86 2.26
N LEU A 155 11.16 16.28 1.08
CA LEU A 155 12.09 16.36 -0.06
C LEU A 155 12.20 17.77 -0.63
N ASN A 156 11.21 18.62 -0.43
CA ASN A 156 11.25 20.04 -0.82
C ASN A 156 11.91 20.94 0.26
N GLY A 157 12.11 20.42 1.48
CA GLY A 157 12.72 21.13 2.60
C GLY A 157 14.20 20.76 2.83
N HIS A 158 14.68 21.10 4.01
CA HIS A 158 16.02 20.67 4.44
C HIS A 158 15.99 19.22 4.89
N HIS A 159 16.69 18.35 4.16
CA HIS A 159 16.81 16.94 4.46
C HIS A 159 18.17 16.39 4.00
N HIS A 160 18.56 15.27 4.57
CA HIS A 160 19.69 14.47 4.11
C HIS A 160 19.17 13.13 3.62
N MET A 161 19.26 12.90 2.31
CA MET A 161 18.91 11.61 1.71
C MET A 161 20.05 10.63 1.96
N ILE A 162 19.85 9.69 2.89
CA ILE A 162 20.83 8.66 3.23
C ILE A 162 20.81 7.52 2.21
N LEU A 163 19.59 7.10 1.82
CA LEU A 163 19.38 6.04 0.82
C LEU A 163 18.19 6.41 -0.06
N ASN A 164 18.34 6.21 -1.38
CA ASN A 164 17.23 6.17 -2.32
C ASN A 164 17.57 5.16 -3.40
N LYS A 165 17.04 3.95 -3.28
CA LYS A 165 17.32 2.83 -4.20
C LYS A 165 16.06 2.01 -4.48
N ASN A 166 16.00 1.46 -5.68
CA ASN A 166 15.03 0.45 -6.04
C ASN A 166 15.64 -0.94 -5.83
N SER A 167 14.95 -1.79 -5.09
CA SER A 167 15.16 -3.22 -5.11
C SER A 167 14.34 -3.86 -6.24
N GLN A 168 14.36 -5.18 -6.35
CA GLN A 168 13.44 -5.88 -7.24
C GLN A 168 11.97 -5.84 -6.76
N PHE A 169 11.72 -5.41 -5.52
CA PHE A 169 10.39 -5.42 -4.90
C PHE A 169 9.80 -4.01 -4.76
N GLN A 170 10.64 -3.00 -4.45
CA GLN A 170 10.15 -1.68 -4.06
C GLN A 170 11.23 -0.60 -4.12
N ASN A 171 10.79 0.66 -4.09
CA ASN A 171 11.67 1.80 -3.82
C ASN A 171 11.88 1.94 -2.31
N ILE A 172 13.13 2.07 -1.88
CA ILE A 172 13.53 2.24 -0.49
C ILE A 172 14.18 3.59 -0.32
N GLN A 173 13.65 4.41 0.58
CA GLN A 173 14.18 5.72 0.90
C GLN A 173 14.42 5.81 2.41
N VAL A 174 15.63 6.23 2.78
CA VAL A 174 15.98 6.58 4.16
C VAL A 174 16.38 8.05 4.17
N VAL A 175 15.64 8.84 4.93
CA VAL A 175 15.76 10.29 4.96
C VAL A 175 15.97 10.75 6.41
N GLU A 176 16.93 11.63 6.61
CA GLU A 176 17.19 12.30 7.89
C GLU A 176 16.79 13.77 7.79
N THR A 177 15.99 14.20 8.76
CA THR A 177 15.56 15.58 8.98
C THR A 177 15.91 15.97 10.43
N SER A 178 14.93 16.31 11.25
CA SER A 178 15.05 16.32 12.72
C SER A 178 15.00 14.90 13.31
N ASP A 179 14.61 13.92 12.50
CA ASP A 179 14.48 12.51 12.83
C ASP A 179 14.90 11.65 11.62
N LEU A 180 15.12 10.37 11.87
CA LEU A 180 15.37 9.37 10.82
C LEU A 180 14.05 8.73 10.42
N ARG A 181 13.78 8.67 9.13
CA ARG A 181 12.57 8.06 8.56
C ARG A 181 12.91 7.08 7.45
N MET A 182 12.17 6.00 7.38
CA MET A 182 12.23 5.05 6.29
C MET A 182 10.90 5.00 5.55
N TYR A 183 10.98 4.97 4.23
CA TYR A 183 9.83 4.83 3.34
C TYR A 183 10.03 3.67 2.38
N LEU A 184 8.98 2.88 2.18
CA LEU A 184 8.89 1.84 1.16
C LEU A 184 7.78 2.21 0.17
N ASN A 185 8.13 2.41 -1.11
CA ASN A 185 7.22 2.96 -2.13
C ASN A 185 6.51 4.25 -1.68
N GLY A 186 7.21 5.13 -0.95
CA GLY A 186 6.64 6.36 -0.41
C GLY A 186 5.76 6.20 0.83
N GLN A 187 5.55 4.97 1.33
CA GLN A 187 4.82 4.68 2.57
C GLN A 187 5.77 4.71 3.75
N LEU A 188 5.45 5.49 4.79
CA LEU A 188 6.25 5.58 6.00
C LEU A 188 6.27 4.22 6.73
N GLN A 189 7.46 3.72 7.02
CA GLN A 189 7.65 2.49 7.81
C GLN A 189 7.96 2.81 9.26
N PHE A 190 8.75 3.84 9.52
CA PHE A 190 8.98 4.37 10.86
C PHE A 190 9.49 5.82 10.82
N SER A 191 9.28 6.52 11.93
CA SER A 191 9.99 7.73 12.35
C SER A 191 10.74 7.46 13.65
N SER A 192 12.01 7.80 13.75
CA SER A 192 12.81 7.59 14.97
C SER A 192 12.30 8.37 16.19
N LEU A 193 11.33 9.27 16.01
CA LEU A 193 10.70 10.01 17.10
C LEU A 193 9.72 9.15 17.91
N ASP A 194 9.07 8.17 17.26
CA ASP A 194 7.95 7.44 17.88
C ASP A 194 7.88 5.96 17.51
N GLU A 195 8.82 5.44 16.70
CA GLU A 195 8.89 4.02 16.31
C GLU A 195 8.90 3.09 17.52
N GLN A 196 9.47 3.55 18.61
CA GLN A 196 9.57 2.76 19.85
C GLN A 196 8.18 2.42 20.39
N ILE A 197 7.19 3.31 20.24
CA ILE A 197 5.82 3.07 20.69
C ILE A 197 5.23 1.85 19.96
N TYR A 198 5.43 1.79 18.63
CA TYR A 198 4.96 0.69 17.80
C TYR A 198 5.68 -0.61 18.14
N HIS A 199 7.01 -0.59 18.20
CA HIS A 199 7.80 -1.81 18.37
C HIS A 199 7.70 -2.39 19.80
N GLU A 200 7.57 -1.56 20.81
CA GLU A 200 7.23 -2.02 22.15
C GLU A 200 5.82 -2.65 22.18
N ALA A 201 4.87 -2.06 21.46
CA ALA A 201 3.49 -2.55 21.45
C ALA A 201 3.35 -3.88 20.68
N ILE A 202 4.08 -4.11 19.59
CA ILE A 202 4.00 -5.38 18.89
C ILE A 202 4.73 -6.51 19.63
N VAL A 203 5.79 -6.21 20.39
CA VAL A 203 6.62 -7.23 21.03
C VAL A 203 6.18 -7.52 22.48
N HIS A 204 6.15 -6.53 23.35
CA HIS A 204 6.06 -6.80 24.78
C HIS A 204 4.72 -7.41 25.26
N PRO A 205 3.55 -7.02 24.72
CA PRO A 205 2.30 -7.62 25.13
C PRO A 205 2.23 -9.14 24.85
N VAL A 206 2.64 -9.58 23.65
CA VAL A 206 2.63 -11.00 23.29
C VAL A 206 3.65 -11.79 24.11
N PHE A 207 4.83 -11.25 24.39
CA PHE A 207 5.83 -11.87 25.25
C PHE A 207 5.36 -11.99 26.71
N THR A 208 4.65 -10.99 27.21
CA THR A 208 4.08 -11.03 28.57
C THR A 208 3.03 -12.13 28.72
N LEU A 209 2.31 -12.45 27.63
CA LEU A 209 1.26 -13.46 27.63
C LEU A 209 1.77 -14.86 27.28
N ALA A 210 2.87 -14.97 26.58
CA ALA A 210 3.49 -16.24 26.20
C ALA A 210 3.84 -17.09 27.43
N SER A 211 3.71 -18.40 27.29
CA SER A 211 4.14 -19.39 28.30
C SER A 211 5.63 -19.70 28.19
N SER A 212 6.18 -19.61 26.98
CA SER A 212 7.59 -19.70 26.62
C SER A 212 7.89 -18.72 25.51
N HIS A 213 9.11 -18.22 25.44
CA HIS A 213 9.62 -17.38 24.35
C HIS A 213 11.11 -17.64 24.07
N GLU A 214 11.49 -18.92 24.07
CA GLU A 214 12.85 -19.32 23.71
C GLU A 214 13.10 -19.25 22.20
N ASN A 215 12.10 -19.60 21.38
CA ASN A 215 12.18 -19.70 19.92
C ASN A 215 11.20 -18.72 19.28
N ILE A 216 11.72 -17.72 18.59
CA ILE A 216 10.96 -16.63 18.04
C ILE A 216 11.04 -16.60 16.52
N LEU A 217 9.91 -16.34 15.86
CA LEU A 217 9.86 -16.03 14.44
C LEU A 217 9.34 -14.60 14.25
N ILE A 218 10.04 -13.82 13.44
CA ILE A 218 9.59 -12.49 12.99
C ILE A 218 9.39 -12.58 11.49
N LEU A 219 8.17 -12.30 11.03
CA LEU A 219 7.80 -12.21 9.61
C LEU A 219 7.65 -10.75 9.24
N GLY A 220 8.51 -10.24 8.35
CA GLY A 220 8.74 -8.81 8.12
C GLY A 220 9.70 -8.21 9.14
N GLY A 221 9.61 -6.91 9.41
CA GLY A 221 10.44 -6.23 10.40
C GLY A 221 11.92 -6.20 10.05
N GLY A 222 12.26 -6.18 8.76
CA GLY A 222 13.63 -6.18 8.26
C GLY A 222 14.47 -4.95 8.67
N ASP A 223 13.84 -3.92 9.23
CA ASP A 223 14.51 -2.77 9.85
C ASP A 223 15.21 -3.10 11.18
N GLY A 224 14.86 -4.25 11.79
CA GLY A 224 15.46 -4.75 13.02
C GLY A 224 14.95 -4.10 14.30
N LEU A 225 13.90 -3.27 14.25
CA LEU A 225 13.40 -2.54 15.42
C LEU A 225 12.55 -3.42 16.33
N ALA A 226 11.66 -4.26 15.77
CA ALA A 226 10.98 -5.30 16.54
C ALA A 226 11.99 -6.31 17.11
N LEU A 227 13.00 -6.69 16.34
CA LEU A 227 14.09 -7.56 16.77
C LEU A 227 14.85 -6.98 17.97
N ARG A 228 15.12 -5.67 17.98
CA ARG A 228 15.73 -4.95 19.11
C ARG A 228 14.93 -5.16 20.41
N GLU A 229 13.61 -5.09 20.32
CA GLU A 229 12.74 -5.28 21.48
C GLU A 229 12.73 -6.75 21.96
N VAL A 230 12.73 -7.71 21.03
CA VAL A 230 12.83 -9.14 21.33
C VAL A 230 14.14 -9.47 22.06
N LEU A 231 15.24 -8.87 21.64
CA LEU A 231 16.57 -9.12 22.22
C LEU A 231 16.73 -8.62 23.66
N LYS A 232 15.80 -7.80 24.17
CA LYS A 232 15.78 -7.41 25.61
C LYS A 232 15.45 -8.59 26.53
N TYR A 233 14.89 -9.68 26.04
CA TYR A 233 14.53 -10.86 26.81
C TYR A 233 15.70 -11.85 26.86
N PRO A 234 16.26 -12.11 28.06
CA PRO A 234 17.50 -12.90 28.20
C PRO A 234 17.29 -14.40 27.96
N ASP A 235 16.08 -14.89 28.07
CA ASP A 235 15.69 -16.29 27.88
C ASP A 235 15.36 -16.63 26.39
N VAL A 236 15.32 -15.64 25.49
CA VAL A 236 15.29 -15.87 24.06
C VAL A 236 16.60 -16.52 23.59
N LYS A 237 16.48 -17.70 22.95
CA LYS A 237 17.62 -18.50 22.50
C LYS A 237 17.85 -18.45 21.00
N HIS A 238 16.75 -18.51 20.24
CA HIS A 238 16.79 -18.55 18.77
C HIS A 238 15.76 -17.60 18.19
N ILE A 239 16.20 -16.76 17.27
CA ILE A 239 15.32 -15.83 16.54
C ILE A 239 15.53 -16.09 15.06
N THR A 240 14.44 -16.34 14.36
CA THR A 240 14.40 -16.37 12.90
C THR A 240 13.71 -15.10 12.42
N LEU A 241 14.42 -14.29 11.63
CA LEU A 241 13.88 -13.10 10.96
C LEU A 241 13.72 -13.41 9.47
N VAL A 242 12.53 -13.25 8.94
CA VAL A 242 12.20 -13.48 7.52
C VAL A 242 11.68 -12.20 6.91
N ASP A 243 12.45 -11.60 6.01
CA ASP A 243 12.02 -10.41 5.25
C ASP A 243 12.25 -10.65 3.76
N LEU A 244 11.33 -10.15 2.95
CA LEU A 244 11.36 -10.36 1.50
C LEU A 244 12.52 -9.64 0.83
N ASP A 245 12.89 -8.45 1.33
CA ASP A 245 13.77 -7.52 0.62
C ASP A 245 15.17 -7.46 1.23
N PRO A 246 16.18 -8.08 0.58
CA PRO A 246 17.55 -8.06 1.08
C PRO A 246 18.12 -6.64 1.19
N LEU A 247 17.63 -5.67 0.39
CA LEU A 247 18.10 -4.30 0.46
C LEU A 247 17.59 -3.58 1.72
N VAL A 248 16.42 -3.94 2.25
CA VAL A 248 15.93 -3.46 3.55
C VAL A 248 16.82 -3.98 4.67
N LEU A 249 17.10 -5.30 4.66
CA LEU A 249 18.00 -5.93 5.62
C LEU A 249 19.42 -5.34 5.60
N ASP A 250 19.97 -5.12 4.40
CA ASP A 250 21.28 -4.49 4.24
C ASP A 250 21.27 -3.02 4.73
N ALA A 251 20.22 -2.26 4.45
CA ALA A 251 20.07 -0.90 4.94
C ALA A 251 20.05 -0.87 6.48
N ALA A 252 19.23 -1.71 7.10
CA ALA A 252 19.11 -1.81 8.55
C ALA A 252 20.42 -2.27 9.23
N LYS A 253 21.18 -3.12 8.56
CA LYS A 253 22.41 -3.72 9.09
C LYS A 253 23.62 -2.83 8.93
N TYR A 254 23.74 -2.10 7.79
CA TYR A 254 24.98 -1.43 7.41
C TYR A 254 24.89 0.09 7.34
N ILE A 255 23.71 0.70 7.28
CA ILE A 255 23.59 2.17 7.39
C ILE A 255 23.78 2.55 8.87
N PRO A 256 24.79 3.37 9.22
CA PRO A 256 25.14 3.63 10.63
C PRO A 256 23.98 4.12 11.47
N ASN A 257 23.18 5.07 10.95
CA ASN A 257 22.05 5.64 11.68
C ASN A 257 20.94 4.60 11.94
N MET A 258 20.68 3.70 10.99
CA MET A 258 19.72 2.60 11.16
C MET A 258 20.23 1.52 12.10
N ALA A 259 21.49 1.10 11.94
CA ALA A 259 22.12 0.11 12.80
C ALA A 259 22.21 0.61 14.26
N TYR A 260 22.47 1.90 14.45
CA TYR A 260 22.44 2.52 15.78
C TYR A 260 21.02 2.53 16.36
N LEU A 261 20.01 2.90 15.57
CA LEU A 261 18.61 2.94 16.00
C LEU A 261 18.10 1.56 16.43
N ASN A 262 18.40 0.52 15.66
CA ASN A 262 18.04 -0.86 15.99
C ASN A 262 19.02 -1.54 16.98
N GLN A 263 19.98 -0.79 17.54
CA GLN A 263 20.98 -1.27 18.49
C GLN A 263 21.77 -2.47 17.98
N TYR A 264 22.08 -2.49 16.67
CA TYR A 264 22.81 -3.56 16.01
C TYR A 264 22.15 -4.95 16.13
N SER A 265 20.82 -4.99 16.29
CA SER A 265 20.05 -6.21 16.53
C SER A 265 20.30 -7.30 15.48
N LEU A 266 20.47 -6.93 14.21
CA LEU A 266 20.75 -7.87 13.12
C LEU A 266 22.15 -8.53 13.19
N HIS A 267 23.00 -8.12 14.13
CA HIS A 267 24.32 -8.72 14.36
C HIS A 267 24.35 -9.67 15.58
N ASP A 268 23.25 -9.79 16.33
CA ASP A 268 23.19 -10.68 17.51
C ASP A 268 23.32 -12.15 17.08
N SER A 269 24.13 -12.90 17.82
CA SER A 269 24.42 -14.30 17.49
C SER A 269 23.24 -15.26 17.61
N ARG A 270 22.14 -14.84 18.26
CA ARG A 270 20.89 -15.60 18.36
C ARG A 270 20.03 -15.52 17.12
N VAL A 271 20.36 -14.62 16.16
CA VAL A 271 19.53 -14.25 15.02
C VAL A 271 19.96 -14.99 13.75
N SER A 272 19.03 -15.67 13.12
CA SER A 272 19.14 -16.23 11.78
C SER A 272 18.25 -15.41 10.83
N ILE A 273 18.84 -14.85 9.77
CA ILE A 273 18.15 -14.00 8.80
C ILE A 273 17.90 -14.77 7.52
N HIS A 274 16.66 -14.74 7.03
CA HIS A 274 16.23 -15.34 5.78
C HIS A 274 15.64 -14.25 4.87
N SER A 275 16.20 -14.11 3.66
CA SER A 275 15.66 -13.19 2.65
C SER A 275 14.77 -13.97 1.70
N GLU A 276 13.49 -14.12 2.05
CA GLU A 276 12.50 -14.86 1.27
C GLU A 276 11.06 -14.45 1.61
N ASP A 277 10.12 -14.89 0.78
CA ASP A 277 8.69 -14.68 0.98
C ASP A 277 8.18 -15.43 2.22
N ALA A 278 7.40 -14.74 3.08
CA ALA A 278 6.90 -15.29 4.35
C ALA A 278 6.01 -16.53 4.16
N VAL A 279 5.20 -16.60 3.09
CA VAL A 279 4.35 -17.77 2.79
C VAL A 279 5.22 -18.96 2.39
N THR A 280 6.23 -18.72 1.55
CA THR A 280 7.19 -19.72 1.11
C THR A 280 7.98 -20.29 2.30
N PHE A 281 8.47 -19.41 3.17
CA PHE A 281 9.14 -19.80 4.40
C PHE A 281 8.24 -20.69 5.29
N LEU A 282 7.02 -20.21 5.62
CA LEU A 282 6.09 -20.95 6.47
C LEU A 282 5.67 -22.30 5.85
N ALA A 283 5.59 -22.41 4.52
CA ALA A 283 5.23 -23.65 3.85
C ALA A 283 6.33 -24.72 3.93
N SER A 284 7.59 -24.30 3.94
CA SER A 284 8.78 -25.18 3.97
C SER A 284 9.32 -25.41 5.39
N ASN A 285 8.99 -24.52 6.34
CA ASN A 285 9.49 -24.58 7.70
C ASN A 285 8.76 -25.64 8.54
N HIS A 286 9.53 -26.45 9.25
CA HIS A 286 9.03 -27.47 10.20
C HIS A 286 9.49 -27.22 11.64
N PHE A 287 10.22 -26.12 11.88
CA PHE A 287 10.66 -25.76 13.21
C PHE A 287 9.53 -25.04 13.96
N PRO A 288 9.17 -25.48 15.17
CA PRO A 288 8.10 -24.85 15.94
C PRO A 288 8.61 -23.64 16.72
N TYR A 289 7.82 -22.57 16.74
CA TYR A 289 8.11 -21.32 17.47
C TYR A 289 7.16 -21.14 18.65
N ASP A 290 7.68 -20.55 19.72
CA ASP A 290 6.91 -20.20 20.91
C ASP A 290 6.13 -18.89 20.68
N VAL A 291 6.77 -17.92 20.01
CA VAL A 291 6.16 -16.66 19.64
C VAL A 291 6.42 -16.36 18.16
N ILE A 292 5.38 -15.94 17.44
CA ILE A 292 5.51 -15.43 16.08
C ILE A 292 5.04 -13.96 16.05
N ILE A 293 5.87 -13.08 15.52
CA ILE A 293 5.55 -11.68 15.28
C ILE A 293 5.30 -11.50 13.78
N VAL A 294 4.11 -11.03 13.42
CA VAL A 294 3.72 -10.74 12.05
C VAL A 294 3.73 -9.23 11.87
N ASP A 295 4.86 -8.73 11.39
CA ASP A 295 5.14 -7.31 11.16
C ASP A 295 5.27 -7.06 9.66
N LEU A 296 4.19 -7.36 8.94
CA LEU A 296 4.08 -7.29 7.48
C LEU A 296 3.41 -5.99 7.05
N PRO A 297 3.65 -5.52 5.81
CA PRO A 297 3.02 -4.30 5.29
C PRO A 297 1.49 -4.36 5.32
N ASP A 298 0.86 -3.18 5.32
CA ASP A 298 -0.59 -3.02 5.22
C ASP A 298 -1.15 -3.68 3.96
N PRO A 299 -2.38 -4.23 3.99
CA PRO A 299 -2.98 -4.94 2.86
C PRO A 299 -3.39 -3.98 1.72
N THR A 300 -2.43 -3.24 1.16
CA THR A 300 -2.62 -2.21 0.14
C THR A 300 -2.82 -2.78 -1.26
N SER A 301 -2.44 -4.04 -1.49
CA SER A 301 -2.65 -4.77 -2.73
C SER A 301 -3.24 -6.15 -2.46
N ARG A 302 -3.70 -6.83 -3.52
CA ARG A 302 -4.19 -8.21 -3.40
C ARG A 302 -3.11 -9.15 -2.89
N ILE A 303 -1.88 -9.03 -3.39
CA ILE A 303 -0.75 -9.87 -2.98
C ILE A 303 -0.50 -9.72 -1.47
N ILE A 304 -0.48 -8.48 -0.96
CA ILE A 304 -0.29 -8.24 0.46
C ILE A 304 -1.53 -8.66 1.26
N SER A 305 -2.75 -8.51 0.72
CA SER A 305 -3.98 -9.01 1.36
C SER A 305 -3.96 -10.53 1.58
N ASP A 306 -3.24 -11.28 0.74
CA ASP A 306 -3.08 -12.74 0.88
C ASP A 306 -2.28 -13.12 2.12
N LEU A 307 -1.48 -12.21 2.69
CA LEU A 307 -0.75 -12.37 3.95
C LEU A 307 -1.66 -12.19 5.19
N TYR A 308 -2.94 -11.90 5.00
CA TYR A 308 -3.95 -11.74 6.04
C TYR A 308 -5.18 -12.64 5.79
N THR A 309 -4.96 -13.82 5.20
CA THR A 309 -6.02 -14.79 4.86
C THR A 309 -6.08 -15.95 5.84
N ILE A 310 -7.22 -16.66 5.83
CA ILE A 310 -7.36 -17.93 6.58
C ILE A 310 -6.21 -18.88 6.24
N GLU A 311 -5.84 -18.95 4.96
CA GLU A 311 -4.78 -19.85 4.48
C GLU A 311 -3.42 -19.46 5.05
N PHE A 312 -3.12 -18.17 5.14
CA PHE A 312 -1.90 -17.66 5.76
C PHE A 312 -1.84 -18.03 7.26
N TYR A 313 -2.90 -17.72 8.02
CA TYR A 313 -2.95 -18.04 9.44
C TYR A 313 -2.97 -19.55 9.70
N SER A 314 -3.47 -20.36 8.76
CA SER A 314 -3.38 -21.82 8.84
C SER A 314 -1.95 -22.33 8.65
N LEU A 315 -1.15 -21.68 7.79
CA LEU A 315 0.29 -21.98 7.68
C LEU A 315 1.04 -21.57 8.95
N LEU A 316 0.76 -20.35 9.45
CA LEU A 316 1.33 -19.85 10.69
C LEU A 316 1.04 -20.80 11.87
N ALA A 317 -0.18 -21.33 11.94
CA ALA A 317 -0.57 -22.30 12.97
C ALA A 317 0.33 -23.53 13.00
N ARG A 318 0.80 -24.02 11.85
CA ARG A 318 1.69 -25.19 11.78
C ARG A 318 3.09 -24.92 12.32
N SER A 319 3.50 -23.65 12.32
CA SER A 319 4.80 -23.21 12.80
C SER A 319 4.79 -22.82 14.29
N LEU A 320 3.64 -22.86 14.97
CA LEU A 320 3.53 -22.62 16.42
C LEU A 320 3.65 -23.93 17.21
N THR A 321 4.32 -23.85 18.36
CA THR A 321 4.22 -24.90 19.42
C THR A 321 2.77 -25.02 19.88
N ASP A 322 2.43 -26.10 20.63
CA ASP A 322 1.06 -26.32 21.11
C ASP A 322 0.55 -25.19 22.03
N ASP A 323 1.44 -24.56 22.80
CA ASP A 323 1.18 -23.42 23.67
C ASP A 323 1.66 -22.10 23.05
N GLY A 324 2.04 -22.12 21.76
CA GLY A 324 2.57 -20.98 21.04
C GLY A 324 1.51 -19.90 20.82
N ILE A 325 2.01 -18.66 20.74
CA ILE A 325 1.21 -17.47 20.60
C ILE A 325 1.79 -16.60 19.48
N PHE A 326 0.95 -15.81 18.80
CA PHE A 326 1.44 -14.85 17.83
C PHE A 326 0.78 -13.50 18.00
N VAL A 327 1.42 -12.48 17.43
CA VAL A 327 0.85 -11.14 17.26
C VAL A 327 0.91 -10.74 15.79
N SER A 328 -0.13 -10.06 15.31
CA SER A 328 -0.16 -9.45 13.98
C SER A 328 -0.47 -7.97 14.12
N GLN A 329 0.29 -7.12 13.44
CA GLN A 329 -0.16 -5.75 13.18
C GLN A 329 -1.48 -5.81 12.40
N ALA A 330 -2.34 -4.79 12.55
CA ALA A 330 -3.68 -4.83 12.02
C ALA A 330 -4.22 -3.49 11.52
N ASN A 331 -3.32 -2.57 11.16
CA ASN A 331 -3.67 -1.26 10.62
C ASN A 331 -4.29 -0.28 11.62
N SER A 332 -4.69 0.89 11.15
CA SER A 332 -5.21 1.99 11.96
C SER A 332 -6.68 1.81 12.33
N LEU A 333 -6.99 1.93 13.63
CA LEU A 333 -8.34 1.81 14.15
C LEU A 333 -9.24 3.01 13.82
N ASP A 334 -8.68 4.20 13.76
CA ASP A 334 -9.45 5.42 13.52
C ASP A 334 -9.67 5.67 12.02
N GLN A 335 -8.76 5.21 11.15
CA GLN A 335 -8.85 5.38 9.72
C GLN A 335 -9.51 4.20 9.00
N THR A 336 -9.23 2.97 9.45
CA THR A 336 -9.64 1.73 8.78
C THR A 336 -10.17 0.66 9.75
N PRO A 337 -11.17 0.99 10.58
CA PRO A 337 -11.69 0.08 11.60
C PRO A 337 -12.26 -1.23 11.05
N ILE A 338 -12.83 -1.24 9.85
CA ILE A 338 -13.35 -2.48 9.25
C ILE A 338 -12.21 -3.40 8.85
N VAL A 339 -11.08 -2.86 8.33
CA VAL A 339 -9.87 -3.64 8.05
C VAL A 339 -9.36 -4.28 9.33
N PHE A 340 -9.18 -3.49 10.40
CA PHE A 340 -8.75 -3.98 11.71
C PHE A 340 -9.61 -5.16 12.19
N TRP A 341 -10.93 -4.99 12.25
CA TRP A 341 -11.84 -6.04 12.71
C TRP A 341 -11.92 -7.24 11.76
N SER A 342 -11.69 -7.03 10.45
CA SER A 342 -11.67 -8.11 9.46
C SER A 342 -10.44 -8.99 9.62
N ILE A 343 -9.28 -8.42 9.94
CA ILE A 343 -8.07 -9.19 10.28
C ILE A 343 -8.33 -10.04 11.52
N GLY A 344 -8.86 -9.45 12.60
CA GLY A 344 -9.21 -10.19 13.82
C GLY A 344 -10.22 -11.33 13.57
N LYS A 345 -11.28 -11.07 12.81
CA LYS A 345 -12.29 -12.08 12.45
C LYS A 345 -11.70 -13.20 11.57
N THR A 346 -10.74 -12.87 10.71
CA THR A 346 -10.03 -13.88 9.89
C THR A 346 -9.16 -14.78 10.75
N ILE A 347 -8.45 -14.22 11.73
CA ILE A 347 -7.68 -14.97 12.72
C ILE A 347 -8.60 -15.92 13.52
N GLU A 348 -9.72 -15.43 14.03
CA GLU A 348 -10.72 -16.24 14.73
C GLU A 348 -11.26 -17.38 13.85
N SER A 349 -11.56 -17.09 12.59
CA SER A 349 -12.04 -18.08 11.60
C SER A 349 -10.98 -19.13 11.24
N SER A 350 -9.71 -18.85 11.52
CA SER A 350 -8.59 -19.79 11.34
C SER A 350 -8.38 -20.71 12.56
N GLY A 351 -9.25 -20.63 13.56
CA GLY A 351 -9.25 -21.52 14.75
C GLY A 351 -8.49 -20.97 15.95
N PHE A 352 -8.14 -19.69 15.96
CA PHE A 352 -7.48 -19.05 17.09
C PHE A 352 -8.47 -18.30 18.00
N GLN A 353 -8.16 -18.23 19.27
CA GLN A 353 -8.71 -17.24 20.19
C GLN A 353 -7.95 -15.94 20.03
N THR A 354 -8.64 -14.79 20.01
CA THR A 354 -8.00 -13.50 19.80
C THR A 354 -8.09 -12.59 21.00
N LEU A 355 -7.05 -11.77 21.17
CA LEU A 355 -7.05 -10.64 22.08
C LEU A 355 -6.62 -9.41 21.28
N ASN A 356 -7.51 -8.43 21.23
CA ASN A 356 -7.36 -7.25 20.39
C ASN A 356 -6.89 -6.07 21.26
N TYR A 357 -5.99 -5.25 20.76
CA TYR A 357 -5.52 -4.06 21.46
C TYR A 357 -4.98 -3.01 20.47
N HIS A 358 -4.74 -1.81 20.95
CA HIS A 358 -4.27 -0.70 20.16
C HIS A 358 -3.44 0.29 20.98
N ILE A 359 -2.67 1.13 20.30
CA ILE A 359 -1.89 2.21 20.89
C ILE A 359 -1.80 3.37 19.89
N ILE A 360 -1.70 4.60 20.42
CA ILE A 360 -1.50 5.77 19.57
C ILE A 360 -0.02 5.92 19.26
N VAL A 361 0.32 5.83 17.98
CA VAL A 361 1.65 6.14 17.43
C VAL A 361 1.52 7.44 16.63
N PRO A 362 2.12 8.55 17.06
CA PRO A 362 1.89 9.87 16.46
C PRO A 362 2.04 9.93 14.94
N SER A 363 3.01 9.18 14.37
CA SER A 363 3.24 9.12 12.92
C SER A 363 2.23 8.24 12.17
N PHE A 364 1.55 7.29 12.83
CA PHE A 364 0.63 6.32 12.22
C PHE A 364 -0.83 6.51 12.63
N GLY A 365 -1.09 7.22 13.73
CA GLY A 365 -2.43 7.33 14.35
C GLY A 365 -2.69 6.23 15.38
N ASP A 366 -3.95 5.86 15.55
CA ASP A 366 -4.37 4.81 16.49
C ASP A 366 -4.17 3.43 15.86
N TRP A 367 -3.07 2.75 16.22
CA TRP A 367 -2.60 1.53 15.57
C TRP A 367 -3.02 0.27 16.30
N GLY A 368 -3.55 -0.69 15.57
CA GLY A 368 -4.15 -1.90 16.11
C GLY A 368 -3.30 -3.14 15.96
N PHE A 369 -3.51 -4.08 16.90
CA PHE A 369 -2.84 -5.37 16.93
C PHE A 369 -3.81 -6.47 17.35
N HIS A 370 -3.58 -7.68 16.86
CA HIS A 370 -4.29 -8.89 17.27
C HIS A 370 -3.29 -9.92 17.77
N ILE A 371 -3.47 -10.38 19.02
CA ILE A 371 -2.78 -11.55 19.53
C ILE A 371 -3.67 -12.76 19.29
N GLY A 372 -3.09 -13.86 18.78
CA GLY A 372 -3.80 -15.11 18.55
C GLY A 372 -3.09 -16.30 19.22
N ALA A 373 -3.88 -17.19 19.85
CA ALA A 373 -3.41 -18.46 20.38
C ALA A 373 -4.49 -19.54 20.23
N ARG A 374 -4.08 -20.83 20.30
CA ARG A 374 -5.05 -21.94 20.28
C ARG A 374 -5.89 -22.02 21.57
N LYS A 375 -5.32 -21.57 22.70
CA LYS A 375 -5.96 -21.53 24.00
C LYS A 375 -6.49 -20.13 24.32
N PRO A 376 -7.49 -20.01 25.20
CA PRO A 376 -7.99 -18.69 25.63
C PRO A 376 -6.88 -17.82 26.24
N ILE A 377 -6.83 -16.56 25.83
CA ILE A 377 -5.84 -15.58 26.25
C ILE A 377 -6.54 -14.50 27.10
N VAL A 378 -5.96 -14.18 28.23
CA VAL A 378 -6.44 -13.10 29.10
C VAL A 378 -5.25 -12.26 29.59
N TRP A 379 -5.45 -10.97 29.76
CA TRP A 379 -4.40 -10.06 30.26
C TRP A 379 -3.83 -10.44 31.61
N GLY A 380 -4.68 -10.94 32.51
CA GLY A 380 -4.30 -11.54 33.79
C GLY A 380 -3.48 -10.66 34.76
N GLY A 381 -3.40 -9.35 34.52
CA GLY A 381 -2.62 -8.42 35.36
C GLY A 381 -1.11 -8.57 35.25
N LYS A 382 -0.60 -9.36 34.29
CA LYS A 382 0.85 -9.47 34.02
C LYS A 382 1.42 -8.14 33.53
N GLN A 383 2.66 -7.88 33.89
CA GLN A 383 3.40 -6.66 33.51
C GLN A 383 4.60 -7.02 32.63
N VAL A 384 5.00 -6.10 31.78
CA VAL A 384 6.25 -6.22 31.01
C VAL A 384 7.43 -6.27 31.96
N GLN A 385 8.31 -7.27 31.80
CA GLN A 385 9.43 -7.54 32.68
C GLN A 385 10.76 -6.93 32.20
N VAL A 386 10.77 -6.34 31.02
CA VAL A 386 11.95 -5.70 30.41
C VAL A 386 11.76 -4.18 30.34
N PRO A 387 12.84 -3.39 30.21
CA PRO A 387 12.73 -1.94 30.07
C PRO A 387 11.88 -1.56 28.87
N ASN A 388 10.84 -0.75 29.11
CA ASN A 388 9.98 -0.16 28.10
C ASN A 388 9.59 1.27 28.53
N GLN A 389 9.21 2.12 27.60
CA GLN A 389 8.91 3.53 27.85
C GLN A 389 7.49 3.94 27.45
N SER A 390 6.85 3.18 26.56
CA SER A 390 5.62 3.60 25.89
C SER A 390 4.39 2.86 26.40
N LEU A 391 4.56 1.71 27.03
CA LEU A 391 3.45 0.87 27.44
C LEU A 391 2.88 1.23 28.82
N PRO A 392 1.56 1.17 29.00
CA PRO A 392 0.96 1.35 30.33
C PRO A 392 1.34 0.19 31.25
N SER A 393 1.48 0.48 32.55
CA SER A 393 1.77 -0.55 33.57
C SER A 393 0.73 -1.67 33.62
N ASN A 394 -0.54 -1.36 33.28
CA ASN A 394 -1.61 -2.35 33.09
C ASN A 394 -1.89 -2.47 31.58
N LEU A 395 -1.41 -3.53 30.96
CA LEU A 395 -1.60 -3.78 29.52
C LEU A 395 -3.08 -3.92 29.11
N GLN A 396 -3.98 -4.24 30.03
CA GLN A 396 -5.42 -4.29 29.75
C GLN A 396 -5.97 -2.93 29.29
N ASN A 397 -5.32 -1.82 29.65
CA ASN A 397 -5.71 -0.49 29.18
C ASN A 397 -5.59 -0.33 27.66
N LEU A 398 -4.73 -1.12 27.01
CA LEU A 398 -4.60 -1.14 25.55
C LEU A 398 -5.82 -1.76 24.84
N ALA A 399 -6.70 -2.47 25.58
CA ALA A 399 -7.90 -3.11 25.03
C ALA A 399 -9.18 -2.28 25.23
N HIS A 400 -9.07 -0.99 25.49
CA HIS A 400 -10.21 -0.08 25.65
C HIS A 400 -10.58 0.57 24.33
N PHE A 401 -11.55 0.01 23.62
CA PHE A 401 -12.02 0.52 22.33
C PHE A 401 -13.16 1.52 22.50
N HIS A 402 -13.11 2.59 21.69
CA HIS A 402 -14.22 3.54 21.61
C HIS A 402 -15.47 2.89 20.98
N ASN A 403 -16.68 3.26 21.45
CA ASN A 403 -17.94 2.68 20.95
C ASN A 403 -18.08 2.76 19.42
N ARG A 404 -17.62 3.84 18.80
CA ARG A 404 -17.64 4.01 17.34
C ARG A 404 -16.87 2.91 16.62
N THR A 405 -15.67 2.56 17.11
CA THR A 405 -14.85 1.50 16.54
C THR A 405 -15.46 0.12 16.76
N LEU A 406 -16.11 -0.09 17.92
CA LEU A 406 -16.80 -1.34 18.22
C LEU A 406 -18.02 -1.60 17.32
N VAL A 407 -18.74 -0.56 16.89
CA VAL A 407 -19.87 -0.68 15.96
C VAL A 407 -19.41 -1.24 14.61
N GLU A 408 -18.23 -0.82 14.13
CA GLU A 408 -17.68 -1.28 12.85
C GLU A 408 -17.27 -2.78 12.87
N LYS A 409 -17.15 -3.39 14.03
CA LYS A 409 -16.93 -4.84 14.17
C LYS A 409 -18.02 -5.66 13.48
N ASN A 410 -19.25 -5.14 13.42
CA ASN A 410 -20.35 -5.82 12.74
C ASN A 410 -20.19 -5.87 11.21
N SER A 411 -19.41 -4.96 10.65
CA SER A 411 -19.10 -4.87 9.22
C SER A 411 -17.86 -5.71 8.83
N ALA A 412 -17.19 -6.30 9.81
CA ALA A 412 -15.99 -7.11 9.59
C ALA A 412 -16.29 -8.34 8.74
N ILE A 413 -15.39 -8.66 7.84
CA ILE A 413 -15.49 -9.83 6.96
C ILE A 413 -14.32 -10.79 7.21
N VAL A 414 -14.47 -12.01 6.75
CA VAL A 414 -13.40 -13.00 6.73
C VAL A 414 -12.65 -12.91 5.40
N ASN A 415 -11.33 -12.73 5.46
CA ASN A 415 -10.47 -12.70 4.28
C ASN A 415 -9.90 -14.09 3.98
N SER A 416 -9.98 -14.51 2.71
CA SER A 416 -9.44 -15.79 2.23
C SER A 416 -8.82 -15.59 0.84
N LYS A 417 -7.95 -16.48 0.39
CA LYS A 417 -7.40 -16.43 -0.97
C LYS A 417 -8.48 -16.40 -2.06
N LYS A 418 -9.66 -16.94 -1.77
CA LYS A 418 -10.78 -16.95 -2.71
C LYS A 418 -11.38 -15.56 -2.91
N ASN A 419 -11.50 -14.76 -1.86
CA ASN A 419 -12.09 -13.42 -1.95
C ASN A 419 -11.06 -12.29 -1.86
N SER A 420 -9.91 -12.48 -1.20
CA SER A 420 -8.78 -11.54 -1.06
C SER A 420 -9.18 -10.06 -1.10
N ILE A 421 -10.09 -9.65 -0.17
CA ILE A 421 -10.84 -8.39 -0.32
C ILE A 421 -10.32 -7.25 0.58
N LEU A 422 -9.36 -7.51 1.50
CA LEU A 422 -8.92 -6.48 2.45
C LEU A 422 -8.39 -5.21 1.78
N HIS A 423 -7.62 -5.33 0.70
CA HIS A 423 -7.11 -4.17 -0.05
C HIS A 423 -8.24 -3.27 -0.58
N THR A 424 -9.35 -3.86 -1.00
CA THR A 424 -10.52 -3.11 -1.48
C THR A 424 -11.22 -2.39 -0.32
N ILE A 425 -11.30 -3.02 0.86
CA ILE A 425 -11.88 -2.41 2.06
C ILE A 425 -10.97 -1.28 2.53
N LEU A 426 -9.66 -1.51 2.63
CA LEU A 426 -8.67 -0.51 3.00
C LEU A 426 -8.82 0.76 2.14
N LYS A 427 -8.87 0.58 0.82
CA LYS A 427 -9.05 1.69 -0.12
C LYS A 427 -10.35 2.46 0.12
N LYS A 428 -11.48 1.76 0.36
CA LYS A 428 -12.77 2.40 0.62
C LYS A 428 -12.78 3.19 1.92
N GLU A 429 -12.26 2.62 3.00
CA GLU A 429 -12.21 3.28 4.31
C GLU A 429 -11.29 4.51 4.28
N SER A 430 -10.12 4.41 3.68
CA SER A 430 -9.17 5.51 3.57
C SER A 430 -9.75 6.69 2.78
N ILE A 431 -10.49 6.44 1.70
CA ILE A 431 -11.20 7.49 0.95
C ILE A 431 -12.30 8.12 1.83
N TYR A 432 -13.09 7.31 2.51
CA TYR A 432 -14.17 7.79 3.38
C TYR A 432 -13.66 8.66 4.54
N TYR A 433 -12.58 8.25 5.18
CA TYR A 433 -11.95 9.01 6.26
C TYR A 433 -11.49 10.41 5.81
N ARG A 434 -10.91 10.50 4.61
CA ARG A 434 -10.45 11.78 4.03
C ARG A 434 -11.57 12.72 3.68
N THR A 435 -12.71 12.21 3.20
CA THR A 435 -13.86 13.05 2.82
C THR A 435 -14.62 13.64 4.01
N LYS A 436 -14.30 13.18 5.24
CA LYS A 436 -14.91 13.69 6.49
C LYS A 436 -14.01 14.66 7.27
N LYS A 437 -12.74 14.83 6.89
CA LYS A 437 -11.85 15.89 7.38
C LYS A 437 -11.98 17.13 6.49
#